data_b1ea8a8d26e84ce0027f0efcbeb6fc9b
#
_entry.id   b1ea8a8d26e84ce0027f0efcbeb6fc9b
#
_cell.length_a   1.000
_cell.length_b   1.000
_cell.length_c   1.000
_cell.angle_alpha   90.00
_cell.angle_beta   90.00
_cell.angle_gamma   90.00
#
_symmetry.space_group_name_H-M   'P 1'
#
loop_
_entity.id
_entity.type
_entity.pdbx_description
1 polymer ?
#
loop_
_entity_poly.entity_id
_entity_poly.type
_entity_poly.pdbx_seq_one_letter_code
_entity_poly.pdbx_strand_id
1 'polypeptide(L)'
;MERVCIVIPAFNDWESVQRLVVDLGQTGVERGVRFELVIVDDSSTVPAPIAWPSGSGSLRIVRLACNVGHQRAIAIGLVVSREQAESCAAVVVMDGDGEDRPVDISKLLDSSAASPTSIICARRARRTERPLFRAFYALYKFLFGKLTGTHIDFGNFCLIPTAALRAVVSQAGIWNHLAATLVRSRLPLVKIDTTRGVRYAGQSKMNFVSLVLHGLSAVAVYADVAMVRIALLATVLAGLAFAGILATIAVRLFTPWAIPGWASGVAGTLSVLLFQAVITPAIGLFVVLSQRTTRTVVPLHDAANFVESVRVVYDTSEV
;
A
#
# COMPACT_ATOMS: atom_id res chain seq x y z
N MET A 1 24.99 -14.17 15.69
CA MET A 1 24.24 -14.19 14.43
C MET A 1 23.33 -12.99 14.38
N GLU A 2 23.28 -12.29 13.26
CA GLU A 2 22.33 -11.19 13.03
C GLU A 2 20.90 -11.76 13.03
N ARG A 3 19.96 -11.04 13.66
CA ARG A 3 18.54 -11.42 13.69
C ARG A 3 17.75 -10.47 12.81
N VAL A 4 16.83 -11.03 12.00
CA VAL A 4 15.94 -10.28 11.13
C VAL A 4 14.53 -10.79 11.33
N CYS A 5 13.61 -9.90 11.63
CA CYS A 5 12.20 -10.25 11.75
C CYS A 5 11.55 -10.25 10.36
N ILE A 6 10.69 -11.24 10.07
CA ILE A 6 9.97 -11.34 8.78
C ILE A 6 8.47 -11.37 9.05
N VAL A 7 7.76 -10.39 8.52
CA VAL A 7 6.29 -10.28 8.61
C VAL A 7 5.66 -10.84 7.35
N ILE A 8 4.80 -11.84 7.51
CA ILE A 8 4.14 -12.57 6.43
C ILE A 8 2.63 -12.57 6.68
N PRO A 9 1.83 -11.77 5.94
CA PRO A 9 0.39 -11.86 6.02
C PRO A 9 -0.11 -13.14 5.34
N ALA A 10 -1.08 -13.82 5.95
CA ALA A 10 -1.65 -15.07 5.48
C ALA A 10 -3.18 -15.06 5.58
N PHE A 11 -3.86 -15.57 4.56
CA PHE A 11 -5.30 -15.83 4.57
C PHE A 11 -5.64 -17.05 3.73
N ASN A 12 -5.98 -18.17 4.39
CA ASN A 12 -6.33 -19.43 3.72
C ASN A 12 -5.28 -19.88 2.67
N ASP A 13 -3.99 -19.74 2.97
CA ASP A 13 -2.89 -20.12 2.05
C ASP A 13 -1.73 -20.79 2.81
N TRP A 14 -2.09 -21.71 3.71
CA TRP A 14 -1.12 -22.37 4.61
C TRP A 14 -0.09 -23.22 3.89
N GLU A 15 -0.46 -23.84 2.76
CA GLU A 15 0.47 -24.64 1.97
C GLU A 15 1.61 -23.79 1.43
N SER A 16 1.30 -22.61 0.86
CA SER A 16 2.32 -21.68 0.37
C SER A 16 3.19 -21.17 1.51
N VAL A 17 2.58 -20.81 2.64
CA VAL A 17 3.30 -20.28 3.80
C VAL A 17 4.24 -21.34 4.39
N GLN A 18 3.84 -22.62 4.49
CA GLN A 18 4.71 -23.69 4.96
C GLN A 18 5.92 -23.89 4.04
N ARG A 19 5.73 -23.86 2.71
CA ARG A 19 6.84 -23.93 1.75
C ARG A 19 7.77 -22.74 1.90
N LEU A 20 7.22 -21.53 2.07
CA LEU A 20 7.99 -20.32 2.29
C LEU A 20 8.86 -20.43 3.56
N VAL A 21 8.31 -20.98 4.65
CA VAL A 21 9.07 -21.22 5.91
C VAL A 21 10.28 -22.12 5.68
N VAL A 22 10.14 -23.17 4.86
CA VAL A 22 11.27 -24.06 4.48
C VAL A 22 12.34 -23.28 3.74
N ASP A 23 11.95 -22.53 2.69
CA ASP A 23 12.91 -21.79 1.86
C ASP A 23 13.58 -20.66 2.64
N LEU A 24 12.87 -20.02 3.57
CA LEU A 24 13.44 -19.04 4.51
C LEU A 24 14.46 -19.71 5.44
N GLY A 25 14.15 -20.90 5.96
CA GLY A 25 15.09 -21.67 6.79
C GLY A 25 16.41 -21.93 6.07
N GLN A 26 16.33 -22.36 4.80
CA GLN A 26 17.53 -22.58 3.96
C GLN A 26 18.31 -21.27 3.72
N THR A 27 17.60 -20.20 3.34
CA THR A 27 18.22 -18.88 3.12
C THR A 27 18.90 -18.35 4.37
N GLY A 28 18.29 -18.55 5.55
CA GLY A 28 18.87 -18.16 6.84
C GLY A 28 20.18 -18.87 7.15
N VAL A 29 20.21 -20.20 6.93
CA VAL A 29 21.43 -21.02 7.10
C VAL A 29 22.53 -20.55 6.13
N GLU A 30 22.21 -20.39 4.85
CA GLU A 30 23.18 -19.97 3.84
C GLU A 30 23.81 -18.60 4.13
N ARG A 31 23.05 -17.68 4.72
CA ARG A 31 23.49 -16.33 5.05
C ARG A 31 24.04 -16.17 6.47
N GLY A 32 23.90 -17.20 7.31
CA GLY A 32 24.28 -17.11 8.72
C GLY A 32 23.42 -16.10 9.52
N VAL A 33 22.16 -15.90 9.12
CA VAL A 33 21.19 -14.98 9.72
C VAL A 33 20.07 -15.79 10.37
N ARG A 34 19.58 -15.38 11.53
CA ARG A 34 18.40 -15.96 12.18
C ARG A 34 17.15 -15.18 11.79
N PHE A 35 16.14 -15.89 11.29
CA PHE A 35 14.85 -15.28 10.95
C PHE A 35 13.82 -15.48 12.05
N GLU A 36 13.30 -14.38 12.56
CA GLU A 36 12.19 -14.35 13.52
C GLU A 36 10.88 -14.15 12.70
N LEU A 37 10.16 -15.26 12.46
CA LEU A 37 9.00 -15.26 11.57
C LEU A 37 7.73 -14.86 12.32
N VAL A 38 7.02 -13.86 11.82
CA VAL A 38 5.73 -13.40 12.31
C VAL A 38 4.70 -13.59 11.19
N ILE A 39 3.97 -14.71 11.25
CA ILE A 39 2.87 -14.98 10.34
C ILE A 39 1.61 -14.33 10.90
N VAL A 40 0.99 -13.41 10.14
CA VAL A 40 -0.25 -12.76 10.54
C VAL A 40 -1.41 -13.44 9.84
N ASP A 41 -2.14 -14.26 10.58
CA ASP A 41 -3.34 -14.95 10.12
C ASP A 41 -4.53 -13.98 10.12
N ASP A 42 -4.91 -13.50 8.97
CA ASP A 42 -6.01 -12.53 8.77
C ASP A 42 -7.39 -13.21 8.92
N SER A 43 -7.57 -13.92 10.05
CA SER A 43 -8.80 -14.66 10.38
C SER A 43 -9.15 -15.71 9.32
N SER A 44 -8.20 -16.60 9.01
CA SER A 44 -8.42 -17.72 8.08
C SER A 44 -9.57 -18.61 8.56
N THR A 45 -10.40 -19.03 7.60
CA THR A 45 -11.47 -20.02 7.84
C THR A 45 -10.94 -21.46 7.94
N VAL A 46 -9.75 -21.70 7.33
CA VAL A 46 -9.01 -22.95 7.47
C VAL A 46 -8.01 -22.77 8.62
N PRO A 47 -8.04 -23.63 9.65
CA PRO A 47 -7.12 -23.51 10.77
C PRO A 47 -5.67 -23.66 10.35
N ALA A 48 -4.78 -22.94 11.03
CA ALA A 48 -3.35 -23.07 10.82
C ALA A 48 -2.88 -24.48 11.14
N PRO A 49 -1.92 -25.04 10.37
CA PRO A 49 -1.34 -26.38 10.61
C PRO A 49 -0.81 -26.49 12.04
N ILE A 50 -0.89 -27.71 12.58
CA ILE A 50 -0.30 -28.03 13.91
C ILE A 50 1.21 -28.21 13.76
N ALA A 51 1.63 -28.98 12.73
CA ALA A 51 3.03 -29.25 12.46
C ALA A 51 3.61 -28.24 11.48
N TRP A 52 4.78 -27.71 11.82
CA TRP A 52 5.53 -26.75 11.01
C TRP A 52 6.95 -27.24 10.78
N PRO A 53 7.55 -26.90 9.63
CA PRO A 53 8.96 -27.16 9.41
C PRO A 53 9.80 -26.44 10.48
N SER A 54 10.80 -27.13 11.03
CA SER A 54 11.75 -26.52 11.93
C SER A 54 12.71 -25.61 11.17
N GLY A 55 13.04 -24.46 11.76
CA GLY A 55 13.97 -23.48 11.19
C GLY A 55 14.95 -22.96 12.25
N SER A 56 15.94 -22.19 11.82
CA SER A 56 16.84 -21.46 12.71
C SER A 56 16.19 -20.12 13.08
N GLY A 57 15.77 -19.94 14.34
CA GLY A 57 15.11 -18.72 14.81
C GLY A 57 13.79 -19.02 15.51
N SER A 58 12.79 -18.17 15.35
CA SER A 58 11.46 -18.39 15.91
C SER A 58 10.36 -18.30 14.88
N LEU A 59 9.23 -18.95 15.15
CA LEU A 59 8.01 -18.86 14.38
C LEU A 59 6.84 -18.55 15.29
N ARG A 60 6.17 -17.45 15.04
CA ARG A 60 4.94 -17.03 15.73
C ARG A 60 3.81 -16.85 14.75
N ILE A 61 2.62 -17.28 15.14
CA ILE A 61 1.39 -17.05 14.41
C ILE A 61 0.53 -16.09 15.22
N VAL A 62 0.27 -14.92 14.63
CA VAL A 62 -0.59 -13.88 15.17
C VAL A 62 -1.94 -14.01 14.50
N ARG A 63 -2.93 -14.53 15.20
CA ARG A 63 -4.29 -14.66 14.70
C ARG A 63 -5.06 -13.38 14.94
N LEU A 64 -5.74 -12.88 13.91
CA LEU A 64 -6.60 -11.71 14.02
C LEU A 64 -8.05 -12.14 14.34
N ALA A 65 -8.74 -11.31 15.11
CA ALA A 65 -10.13 -11.54 15.54
C ALA A 65 -11.13 -11.49 14.38
N CYS A 66 -10.78 -10.80 13.30
CA CYS A 66 -11.59 -10.73 12.07
C CYS A 66 -10.70 -10.50 10.85
N ASN A 67 -11.22 -10.77 9.66
CA ASN A 67 -10.51 -10.45 8.42
C ASN A 67 -10.49 -8.92 8.24
N VAL A 68 -9.32 -8.33 8.32
CA VAL A 68 -9.08 -6.88 8.17
C VAL A 68 -8.52 -6.52 6.81
N GLY A 69 -8.08 -7.50 6.05
CA GLY A 69 -7.46 -7.38 4.73
C GLY A 69 -5.94 -7.20 4.78
N HIS A 70 -5.32 -7.57 3.68
CA HIS A 70 -3.88 -7.77 3.52
C HIS A 70 -3.01 -6.60 4.04
N GLN A 71 -3.34 -5.34 3.70
CA GLN A 71 -2.54 -4.17 4.12
C GLN A 71 -2.59 -3.94 5.63
N ARG A 72 -3.75 -4.19 6.24
CA ARG A 72 -3.93 -4.05 7.69
C ARG A 72 -3.25 -5.19 8.43
N ALA A 73 -3.29 -6.40 7.90
CA ALA A 73 -2.55 -7.53 8.44
C ALA A 73 -1.04 -7.25 8.45
N ILE A 74 -0.49 -6.66 7.38
CA ILE A 74 0.90 -6.18 7.35
C ILE A 74 1.15 -5.14 8.45
N ALA A 75 0.28 -4.14 8.57
CA ALA A 75 0.44 -3.07 9.56
C ALA A 75 0.45 -3.62 11.00
N ILE A 76 -0.45 -4.57 11.30
CA ILE A 76 -0.50 -5.25 12.61
C ILE A 76 0.77 -6.06 12.84
N GLY A 77 1.21 -6.84 11.83
CA GLY A 77 2.45 -7.62 11.89
C GLY A 77 3.67 -6.75 12.18
N LEU A 78 3.78 -5.58 11.55
CA LEU A 78 4.85 -4.62 11.82
C LEU A 78 4.82 -4.08 13.26
N VAL A 79 3.64 -3.88 13.85
CA VAL A 79 3.52 -3.47 15.26
C VAL A 79 3.93 -4.60 16.20
N VAL A 80 3.42 -5.82 15.96
CA VAL A 80 3.78 -6.99 16.78
C VAL A 80 5.26 -7.29 16.69
N SER A 81 5.85 -7.21 15.49
CA SER A 81 7.30 -7.42 15.30
C SER A 81 8.16 -6.41 16.06
N ARG A 82 7.63 -5.24 16.41
CA ARG A 82 8.36 -4.22 17.17
C ARG A 82 8.79 -4.70 18.56
N GLU A 83 7.98 -5.53 19.21
CA GLU A 83 8.33 -6.11 20.51
C GLU A 83 9.57 -7.01 20.43
N GLN A 84 9.78 -7.64 19.27
CA GLN A 84 10.95 -8.48 18.98
C GLN A 84 12.09 -7.69 18.34
N ALA A 85 11.78 -6.55 17.76
CA ALA A 85 12.73 -5.73 17.02
C ALA A 85 13.88 -5.18 17.89
N GLU A 86 13.75 -5.14 19.22
CA GLU A 86 14.84 -4.75 20.11
C GLU A 86 16.05 -5.71 19.97
N SER A 87 15.81 -6.94 19.53
CA SER A 87 16.85 -7.96 19.26
C SER A 87 17.16 -8.14 17.76
N CYS A 88 16.43 -7.49 16.86
CA CYS A 88 16.56 -7.63 15.41
C CYS A 88 17.14 -6.36 14.77
N ALA A 89 18.00 -6.51 13.75
CA ALA A 89 18.56 -5.40 13.00
C ALA A 89 17.53 -4.73 12.11
N ALA A 90 16.60 -5.50 11.56
CA ALA A 90 15.58 -5.02 10.63
C ALA A 90 14.32 -5.89 10.63
N VAL A 91 13.25 -5.36 10.04
CA VAL A 91 12.02 -6.08 9.76
C VAL A 91 11.80 -6.14 8.24
N VAL A 92 11.62 -7.34 7.71
CA VAL A 92 11.27 -7.58 6.30
C VAL A 92 9.78 -7.84 6.20
N VAL A 93 9.10 -7.20 5.26
CA VAL A 93 7.74 -7.53 4.86
C VAL A 93 7.77 -8.29 3.56
N MET A 94 7.10 -9.43 3.47
CA MET A 94 6.98 -10.20 2.23
C MET A 94 5.66 -10.95 2.17
N ASP A 95 5.20 -11.22 0.95
CA ASP A 95 3.97 -11.99 0.71
C ASP A 95 4.23 -13.50 0.91
N GLY A 96 3.22 -14.22 1.44
CA GLY A 96 3.34 -15.65 1.80
C GLY A 96 3.26 -16.62 0.62
N ASP A 97 3.09 -16.14 -0.62
CA ASP A 97 2.75 -16.96 -1.78
C ASP A 97 3.94 -17.42 -2.64
N GLY A 98 5.16 -16.99 -2.30
CA GLY A 98 6.40 -17.30 -3.03
C GLY A 98 6.71 -16.37 -4.20
N GLU A 99 5.84 -15.40 -4.52
CA GLU A 99 6.16 -14.40 -5.55
C GLU A 99 7.29 -13.45 -5.11
N ASP A 100 7.39 -13.18 -3.81
CA ASP A 100 8.55 -12.55 -3.18
C ASP A 100 9.52 -13.65 -2.78
N ARG A 101 10.70 -13.65 -3.35
CA ARG A 101 11.65 -14.78 -3.24
C ARG A 101 12.51 -14.65 -2.00
N PRO A 102 12.63 -15.69 -1.14
CA PRO A 102 13.52 -15.69 0.03
C PRO A 102 14.96 -15.30 -0.32
N VAL A 103 15.49 -15.78 -1.43
CA VAL A 103 16.85 -15.48 -1.89
C VAL A 103 17.10 -13.98 -2.14
N ASP A 104 16.06 -13.21 -2.47
CA ASP A 104 16.19 -11.76 -2.66
C ASP A 104 16.30 -11.00 -1.33
N ILE A 105 15.98 -11.62 -0.18
CA ILE A 105 16.27 -11.06 1.16
C ILE A 105 17.75 -10.77 1.31
N SER A 106 18.62 -11.64 0.76
CA SER A 106 20.06 -11.41 0.74
C SER A 106 20.44 -10.07 0.13
N LYS A 107 19.80 -9.70 -0.99
CA LYS A 107 20.05 -8.40 -1.65
C LYS A 107 19.52 -7.23 -0.82
N LEU A 108 18.38 -7.43 -0.12
CA LEU A 108 17.85 -6.40 0.80
C LEU A 108 18.83 -6.16 1.95
N LEU A 109 19.39 -7.21 2.54
CA LEU A 109 20.37 -7.13 3.62
C LEU A 109 21.67 -6.46 3.16
N ASP A 110 22.21 -6.85 2.00
CA ASP A 110 23.42 -6.25 1.43
C ASP A 110 23.21 -4.74 1.17
N SER A 111 22.04 -4.36 0.64
CA SER A 111 21.70 -2.95 0.42
C SER A 111 21.49 -2.19 1.74
N SER A 112 20.93 -2.85 2.77
CA SER A 112 20.76 -2.28 4.10
C SER A 112 22.11 -2.05 4.78
N ALA A 113 23.07 -2.95 4.63
CA ALA A 113 24.43 -2.78 5.13
C ALA A 113 25.13 -1.55 4.50
N ALA A 114 24.87 -1.29 3.20
CA ALA A 114 25.39 -0.12 2.50
C ALA A 114 24.62 1.19 2.87
N SER A 115 23.38 1.10 3.35
CA SER A 115 22.52 2.24 3.69
C SER A 115 21.71 1.96 4.96
N PRO A 116 22.32 1.94 6.15
CA PRO A 116 21.71 1.42 7.40
C PRO A 116 20.48 2.17 7.89
N THR A 117 20.30 3.42 7.48
CA THR A 117 19.16 4.25 7.88
C THR A 117 18.03 4.27 6.86
N SER A 118 18.23 3.64 5.69
CA SER A 118 17.28 3.65 4.59
C SER A 118 16.37 2.42 4.60
N ILE A 119 15.10 2.60 4.25
CA ILE A 119 14.19 1.51 3.96
C ILE A 119 14.53 0.98 2.57
N ILE A 120 14.74 -0.33 2.43
CA ILE A 120 15.09 -0.96 1.16
C ILE A 120 13.83 -1.58 0.55
N CYS A 121 13.41 -1.08 -0.62
CA CYS A 121 12.21 -1.54 -1.30
C CYS A 121 12.55 -2.38 -2.53
N ALA A 122 11.96 -3.56 -2.63
CA ALA A 122 12.11 -4.44 -3.77
C ALA A 122 11.23 -3.96 -4.94
N ARG A 123 11.85 -3.64 -6.08
CA ARG A 123 11.18 -3.26 -7.32
C ARG A 123 11.20 -4.44 -8.30
N ARG A 124 10.04 -4.84 -8.79
CA ARG A 124 9.95 -5.91 -9.79
C ARG A 124 10.42 -5.40 -11.16
N ALA A 125 11.54 -5.93 -11.67
CA ALA A 125 12.20 -5.44 -12.90
C ALA A 125 11.39 -5.73 -14.18
N ARG A 126 10.55 -6.78 -14.23
CA ARG A 126 9.74 -7.16 -15.40
C ARG A 126 8.33 -7.55 -15.01
N ARG A 127 7.35 -7.10 -15.80
CA ARG A 127 5.94 -7.49 -15.70
C ARG A 127 5.49 -8.14 -17.01
N THR A 128 5.03 -9.38 -16.93
CA THR A 128 4.47 -10.14 -18.05
C THR A 128 2.94 -10.15 -17.91
N GLU A 129 2.28 -9.09 -18.37
CA GLU A 129 0.84 -8.93 -18.21
C GLU A 129 0.13 -8.76 -19.56
N ARG A 130 -1.17 -9.12 -19.61
CA ARG A 130 -2.01 -8.99 -20.83
C ARG A 130 -2.09 -7.52 -21.28
N PRO A 131 -2.18 -7.23 -22.59
CA PRO A 131 -2.11 -5.87 -23.13
C PRO A 131 -3.20 -4.94 -22.56
N LEU A 132 -4.42 -5.44 -22.37
CA LEU A 132 -5.52 -4.65 -21.79
C LEU A 132 -5.19 -4.21 -20.33
N PHE A 133 -4.64 -5.12 -19.53
CA PHE A 133 -4.21 -4.79 -18.16
C PHE A 133 -3.09 -3.75 -18.16
N ARG A 134 -2.15 -3.83 -19.11
CA ARG A 134 -1.07 -2.84 -19.26
C ARG A 134 -1.61 -1.45 -19.56
N ALA A 135 -2.64 -1.34 -20.42
CA ALA A 135 -3.28 -0.06 -20.74
C ALA A 135 -3.97 0.55 -19.50
N PHE A 136 -4.77 -0.25 -18.76
CA PHE A 136 -5.39 0.17 -17.50
C PHE A 136 -4.36 0.60 -16.46
N TYR A 137 -3.29 -0.17 -16.31
CA TYR A 137 -2.23 0.15 -15.37
C TYR A 137 -1.46 1.41 -15.75
N ALA A 138 -1.22 1.64 -17.05
CA ALA A 138 -0.60 2.86 -17.55
C ALA A 138 -1.48 4.09 -17.26
N LEU A 139 -2.80 3.98 -17.53
CA LEU A 139 -3.77 5.02 -17.20
C LEU A 139 -3.82 5.30 -15.69
N TYR A 140 -3.87 4.24 -14.87
CA TYR A 140 -3.83 4.38 -13.41
C TYR A 140 -2.56 5.11 -12.96
N LYS A 141 -1.38 4.71 -13.43
CA LYS A 141 -0.12 5.38 -13.10
C LYS A 141 -0.10 6.86 -13.49
N PHE A 142 -0.61 7.15 -14.68
CA PHE A 142 -0.72 8.53 -15.15
C PHE A 142 -1.62 9.36 -14.24
N LEU A 143 -2.83 8.87 -13.95
CA LEU A 143 -3.78 9.54 -13.07
C LEU A 143 -3.25 9.68 -11.64
N PHE A 144 -2.67 8.60 -11.10
CA PHE A 144 -2.04 8.63 -9.79
C PHE A 144 -0.94 9.69 -9.72
N GLY A 145 -0.03 9.70 -10.68
CA GLY A 145 1.04 10.71 -10.74
C GLY A 145 0.52 12.14 -10.85
N LYS A 146 -0.53 12.37 -11.65
CA LYS A 146 -1.16 13.70 -11.77
C LYS A 146 -1.88 14.13 -10.50
N LEU A 147 -2.59 13.20 -9.85
CA LEU A 147 -3.34 13.49 -8.62
C LEU A 147 -2.43 13.65 -7.40
N THR A 148 -1.43 12.78 -7.25
CA THR A 148 -0.60 12.74 -6.03
C THR A 148 0.74 13.47 -6.17
N GLY A 149 1.25 13.60 -7.40
CA GLY A 149 2.57 14.15 -7.69
C GLY A 149 3.71 13.20 -7.39
N THR A 150 3.41 11.92 -7.13
CA THR A 150 4.39 10.90 -6.78
C THR A 150 4.23 9.66 -7.68
N HIS A 151 5.28 8.82 -7.69
CA HIS A 151 5.25 7.56 -8.42
C HIS A 151 5.62 6.42 -7.48
N ILE A 152 4.78 5.37 -7.48
CA ILE A 152 5.02 4.14 -6.74
C ILE A 152 5.33 3.04 -7.77
N ASP A 153 6.51 2.45 -7.68
CA ASP A 153 7.01 1.43 -8.60
C ASP A 153 7.46 0.13 -7.90
N PHE A 154 7.21 0.02 -6.59
CA PHE A 154 7.47 -1.16 -5.75
C PHE A 154 6.20 -1.59 -5.00
N GLY A 155 6.22 -2.82 -4.48
CA GLY A 155 5.12 -3.41 -3.71
C GLY A 155 5.37 -3.38 -2.20
N ASN A 156 4.88 -4.43 -1.50
CA ASN A 156 5.04 -4.55 -0.06
C ASN A 156 6.40 -5.15 0.34
N PHE A 157 7.09 -5.84 -0.58
CA PHE A 157 8.36 -6.48 -0.28
C PHE A 157 9.43 -5.41 -0.01
N CYS A 158 9.78 -5.27 1.26
CA CYS A 158 10.75 -4.27 1.71
C CYS A 158 11.41 -4.69 3.02
N LEU A 159 12.58 -4.12 3.28
CA LEU A 159 13.29 -4.20 4.55
C LEU A 159 13.23 -2.83 5.23
N ILE A 160 12.77 -2.82 6.47
CA ILE A 160 12.63 -1.62 7.30
C ILE A 160 13.65 -1.75 8.44
N PRO A 161 14.68 -0.89 8.53
CA PRO A 161 15.59 -0.88 9.68
C PRO A 161 14.82 -0.68 10.98
N THR A 162 15.20 -1.36 12.05
CA THR A 162 14.52 -1.26 13.35
C THR A 162 14.42 0.19 13.85
N ALA A 163 15.45 1.00 13.59
CA ALA A 163 15.44 2.42 13.94
C ALA A 163 14.32 3.22 13.24
N ALA A 164 13.92 2.81 12.02
CA ALA A 164 12.84 3.45 11.26
C ALA A 164 11.46 2.88 11.58
N LEU A 165 11.38 1.68 12.18
CA LEU A 165 10.13 0.94 12.36
C LEU A 165 9.09 1.74 13.15
N ARG A 166 9.49 2.40 14.25
CA ARG A 166 8.58 3.23 15.04
C ARG A 166 7.95 4.35 14.19
N ALA A 167 8.75 5.03 13.38
CA ALA A 167 8.27 6.09 12.50
C ALA A 167 7.28 5.55 11.45
N VAL A 168 7.51 4.35 10.93
CA VAL A 168 6.63 3.69 9.96
C VAL A 168 5.28 3.31 10.61
N VAL A 169 5.29 2.61 11.74
CA VAL A 169 4.05 2.14 12.40
C VAL A 169 3.23 3.26 13.03
N SER A 170 3.82 4.44 13.23
CA SER A 170 3.11 5.65 13.65
C SER A 170 2.34 6.34 12.50
N GLN A 171 2.56 5.91 11.25
CA GLN A 171 1.85 6.47 10.08
C GLN A 171 0.49 5.79 9.91
N ALA A 172 -0.60 6.53 10.07
CA ALA A 172 -1.94 6.00 9.85
C ALA A 172 -2.15 5.44 8.42
N GLY A 173 -1.41 5.98 7.45
CA GLY A 173 -1.52 5.58 6.04
C GLY A 173 -1.16 4.12 5.77
N ILE A 174 -0.31 3.46 6.59
CA ILE A 174 0.05 2.05 6.37
C ILE A 174 -1.17 1.11 6.53
N TRP A 175 -2.20 1.56 7.24
CA TRP A 175 -3.48 0.88 7.36
C TRP A 175 -4.20 0.73 6.01
N ASN A 176 -3.93 1.64 5.09
CA ASN A 176 -4.49 1.61 3.74
C ASN A 176 -3.53 1.02 2.71
N HIS A 177 -2.26 1.48 2.71
CA HIS A 177 -1.29 1.06 1.70
C HIS A 177 0.15 1.33 2.14
N LEU A 178 0.92 0.25 2.41
CA LEU A 178 2.29 0.36 2.91
C LEU A 178 3.18 1.17 1.97
N ALA A 179 3.34 0.74 0.70
CA ALA A 179 4.26 1.39 -0.24
C ALA A 179 3.95 2.87 -0.47
N ALA A 180 2.66 3.24 -0.57
CA ALA A 180 2.23 4.63 -0.69
C ALA A 180 2.63 5.47 0.53
N THR A 181 2.49 4.89 1.71
CA THR A 181 2.84 5.55 2.98
C THR A 181 4.35 5.70 3.14
N LEU A 182 5.14 4.69 2.77
CA LEU A 182 6.60 4.78 2.80
C LEU A 182 7.09 5.94 1.91
N VAL A 183 6.56 6.09 0.70
CA VAL A 183 6.89 7.23 -0.18
C VAL A 183 6.46 8.55 0.45
N ARG A 184 5.27 8.60 1.05
CA ARG A 184 4.74 9.81 1.69
C ARG A 184 5.49 10.22 2.95
N SER A 185 6.03 9.26 3.70
CA SER A 185 6.72 9.48 4.97
C SER A 185 8.00 10.31 4.85
N ARG A 186 8.57 10.40 3.65
CA ARG A 186 9.85 11.06 3.37
C ARG A 186 11.05 10.44 4.12
N LEU A 187 10.88 9.23 4.65
CA LEU A 187 12.00 8.46 5.18
C LEU A 187 12.96 8.09 4.03
N PRO A 188 14.25 7.95 4.30
CA PRO A 188 15.20 7.53 3.27
C PRO A 188 14.79 6.19 2.66
N LEU A 189 14.66 6.13 1.32
CA LEU A 189 14.26 4.95 0.56
C LEU A 189 15.32 4.61 -0.47
N VAL A 190 15.72 3.35 -0.51
CA VAL A 190 16.55 2.77 -1.57
C VAL A 190 15.75 1.70 -2.29
N LYS A 191 15.80 1.67 -3.60
CA LYS A 191 15.09 0.68 -4.42
C LYS A 191 16.10 -0.26 -5.05
N ILE A 192 15.84 -1.56 -4.93
CA ILE A 192 16.65 -2.61 -5.56
C ILE A 192 15.79 -3.42 -6.52
N ASP A 193 16.38 -3.87 -7.62
CA ASP A 193 15.68 -4.70 -8.59
C ASP A 193 15.66 -6.16 -8.15
N THR A 194 14.45 -6.73 -8.12
CA THR A 194 14.22 -8.13 -7.79
C THR A 194 13.47 -8.83 -8.93
N THR A 195 13.52 -10.15 -8.92
CA THR A 195 12.82 -10.99 -9.89
C THR A 195 11.59 -11.60 -9.22
N ARG A 196 10.43 -11.53 -9.90
CA ARG A 196 9.22 -12.19 -9.41
C ARG A 196 9.40 -13.69 -9.37
N GLY A 197 9.12 -14.30 -8.23
CA GLY A 197 9.07 -15.75 -8.05
C GLY A 197 7.83 -16.38 -8.69
N VAL A 198 7.78 -17.69 -8.65
CA VAL A 198 6.59 -18.47 -9.03
C VAL A 198 5.80 -18.77 -7.76
N ARG A 199 4.49 -18.59 -7.84
CA ARG A 199 3.59 -18.92 -6.73
C ARG A 199 3.72 -20.39 -6.36
N TYR A 200 3.83 -20.70 -5.06
CA TYR A 200 4.02 -22.06 -4.57
C TYR A 200 2.78 -22.94 -4.76
N ALA A 201 1.59 -22.40 -4.49
CA ALA A 201 0.33 -23.12 -4.61
C ALA A 201 -0.83 -22.18 -4.94
N GLY A 202 -1.94 -22.75 -5.45
CA GLY A 202 -3.18 -22.05 -5.71
C GLY A 202 -3.13 -21.04 -6.86
N GLN A 203 -4.20 -20.26 -6.97
CA GLN A 203 -4.32 -19.18 -7.96
C GLN A 203 -4.40 -17.81 -7.25
N SER A 204 -4.03 -16.75 -7.96
CA SER A 204 -4.16 -15.39 -7.43
C SER A 204 -5.62 -15.10 -7.04
N LYS A 205 -5.85 -14.73 -5.79
CA LYS A 205 -7.16 -14.33 -5.28
C LYS A 205 -7.53 -12.90 -5.67
N MET A 206 -6.59 -12.15 -6.26
CA MET A 206 -6.81 -10.76 -6.67
C MET A 206 -7.62 -10.70 -7.97
N ASN A 207 -8.89 -10.36 -7.85
CA ASN A 207 -9.77 -10.06 -8.98
C ASN A 207 -9.65 -8.58 -9.40
N PHE A 208 -10.33 -8.19 -10.49
CA PHE A 208 -10.30 -6.83 -11.01
C PHE A 208 -10.79 -5.78 -9.97
N VAL A 209 -11.84 -6.09 -9.23
CA VAL A 209 -12.38 -5.20 -8.18
C VAL A 209 -11.37 -4.98 -7.07
N SER A 210 -10.74 -6.06 -6.59
CA SER A 210 -9.68 -6.00 -5.56
C SER A 210 -8.49 -5.18 -6.03
N LEU A 211 -8.12 -5.30 -7.31
CA LEU A 211 -7.04 -4.52 -7.91
C LEU A 211 -7.36 -3.02 -7.93
N VAL A 212 -8.59 -2.65 -8.35
CA VAL A 212 -9.05 -1.26 -8.34
C VAL A 212 -9.07 -0.70 -6.92
N LEU A 213 -9.63 -1.46 -5.96
CA LEU A 213 -9.67 -1.07 -4.55
C LEU A 213 -8.26 -0.88 -3.98
N HIS A 214 -7.30 -1.75 -4.33
CA HIS A 214 -5.91 -1.60 -3.92
C HIS A 214 -5.29 -0.32 -4.49
N GLY A 215 -5.56 0.00 -5.76
CA GLY A 215 -5.13 1.25 -6.37
C GLY A 215 -5.77 2.49 -5.71
N LEU A 216 -7.06 2.43 -5.42
CA LEU A 216 -7.76 3.51 -4.70
C LEU A 216 -7.24 3.69 -3.27
N SER A 217 -6.86 2.60 -2.60
CA SER A 217 -6.25 2.66 -1.27
C SER A 217 -4.91 3.41 -1.28
N ALA A 218 -4.12 3.29 -2.37
CA ALA A 218 -2.92 4.09 -2.53
C ALA A 218 -3.23 5.58 -2.74
N VAL A 219 -4.29 5.91 -3.53
CA VAL A 219 -4.75 7.30 -3.70
C VAL A 219 -5.27 7.86 -2.37
N ALA A 220 -5.98 7.06 -1.56
CA ALA A 220 -6.51 7.48 -0.27
C ALA A 220 -5.41 7.95 0.70
N VAL A 221 -4.20 7.38 0.62
CA VAL A 221 -3.04 7.88 1.39
C VAL A 221 -2.70 9.32 1.06
N TYR A 222 -3.03 9.80 -0.15
CA TYR A 222 -2.78 11.15 -0.65
C TYR A 222 -4.07 11.96 -0.86
N ALA A 223 -5.18 11.59 -0.18
CA ALA A 223 -6.49 12.18 -0.42
C ALA A 223 -6.51 13.70 -0.31
N ASP A 224 -5.79 14.27 0.66
CA ASP A 224 -5.65 15.71 0.85
C ASP A 224 -4.98 16.40 -0.36
N VAL A 225 -3.86 15.86 -0.84
CA VAL A 225 -3.14 16.39 -2.00
C VAL A 225 -3.98 16.25 -3.27
N ALA A 226 -4.59 15.08 -3.47
CA ALA A 226 -5.42 14.80 -4.64
C ALA A 226 -6.62 15.75 -4.69
N MET A 227 -7.33 15.96 -3.57
CA MET A 227 -8.49 16.83 -3.52
C MET A 227 -8.14 18.31 -3.77
N VAL A 228 -7.00 18.80 -3.23
CA VAL A 228 -6.53 20.15 -3.53
C VAL A 228 -6.26 20.33 -5.04
N ARG A 229 -5.64 19.34 -5.69
CA ARG A 229 -5.38 19.40 -7.14
C ARG A 229 -6.66 19.35 -7.97
N ILE A 230 -7.61 18.51 -7.57
CA ILE A 230 -8.93 18.47 -8.20
C ILE A 230 -9.63 19.85 -8.05
N ALA A 231 -9.57 20.45 -6.87
CA ALA A 231 -10.15 21.76 -6.62
C ALA A 231 -9.51 22.85 -7.47
N LEU A 232 -8.19 22.86 -7.62
CA LEU A 232 -7.48 23.80 -8.49
C LEU A 232 -7.88 23.64 -9.97
N LEU A 233 -7.94 22.40 -10.45
CA LEU A 233 -8.41 22.11 -11.81
C LEU A 233 -9.87 22.58 -12.01
N ALA A 234 -10.73 22.29 -11.05
CA ALA A 234 -12.13 22.70 -11.09
C ALA A 234 -12.29 24.22 -11.07
N THR A 235 -11.44 24.96 -10.33
CA THR A 235 -11.41 26.43 -10.34
C THR A 235 -11.08 26.96 -11.73
N VAL A 236 -10.11 26.36 -12.43
CA VAL A 236 -9.78 26.75 -13.82
C VAL A 236 -10.97 26.48 -14.75
N LEU A 237 -11.60 25.30 -14.63
CA LEU A 237 -12.78 24.94 -15.45
C LEU A 237 -13.96 25.88 -15.15
N ALA A 238 -14.18 26.26 -13.89
CA ALA A 238 -15.19 27.23 -13.50
C ALA A 238 -14.93 28.60 -14.14
N GLY A 239 -13.68 29.06 -14.12
CA GLY A 239 -13.27 30.31 -14.79
C GLY A 239 -13.52 30.28 -16.29
N LEU A 240 -13.20 29.17 -16.96
CA LEU A 240 -13.46 28.98 -18.38
C LEU A 240 -14.98 28.96 -18.69
N ALA A 241 -15.77 28.28 -17.89
CA ALA A 241 -17.22 28.24 -18.04
C ALA A 241 -17.83 29.64 -17.85
N PHE A 242 -17.38 30.38 -16.83
CA PHE A 242 -17.82 31.76 -16.61
C PHE A 242 -17.44 32.68 -17.75
N ALA A 243 -16.21 32.62 -18.25
CA ALA A 243 -15.77 33.38 -19.43
C ALA A 243 -16.61 33.02 -20.68
N GLY A 244 -16.94 31.74 -20.86
CA GLY A 244 -17.83 31.28 -21.94
C GLY A 244 -19.24 31.84 -21.82
N ILE A 245 -19.79 31.96 -20.61
CA ILE A 245 -21.09 32.61 -20.37
C ILE A 245 -21.02 34.09 -20.80
N LEU A 246 -19.99 34.81 -20.34
CA LEU A 246 -19.81 36.24 -20.74
C LEU A 246 -19.64 36.39 -22.22
N ALA A 247 -18.87 35.53 -22.88
CA ALA A 247 -18.72 35.54 -24.33
C ALA A 247 -20.06 35.27 -25.06
N THR A 248 -20.84 34.30 -24.56
CA THR A 248 -22.19 34.02 -25.13
C THR A 248 -23.13 35.23 -25.02
N ILE A 249 -23.11 35.91 -23.88
CA ILE A 249 -23.89 37.16 -23.69
C ILE A 249 -23.42 38.25 -24.64
N ALA A 250 -22.08 38.44 -24.74
CA ALA A 250 -21.52 39.45 -25.64
C ALA A 250 -21.89 39.21 -27.11
N VAL A 251 -21.76 37.97 -27.60
CA VAL A 251 -22.18 37.61 -28.97
C VAL A 251 -23.68 37.87 -29.16
N ARG A 252 -24.52 37.56 -28.18
CA ARG A 252 -25.97 37.78 -28.26
C ARG A 252 -26.34 39.26 -28.32
N LEU A 253 -25.62 40.10 -27.59
CA LEU A 253 -25.96 41.53 -27.47
C LEU A 253 -25.32 42.39 -28.56
N PHE A 254 -24.12 42.06 -29.03
CA PHE A 254 -23.31 42.92 -29.87
C PHE A 254 -23.12 42.40 -31.32
N THR A 255 -23.64 41.21 -31.65
CA THR A 255 -23.47 40.65 -32.99
C THR A 255 -24.77 40.10 -33.57
N PRO A 256 -24.92 40.08 -34.91
CA PRO A 256 -26.05 39.43 -35.57
C PRO A 256 -25.94 37.91 -35.70
N TRP A 257 -24.86 37.30 -35.14
CA TRP A 257 -24.56 35.89 -35.34
C TRP A 257 -25.38 34.94 -34.43
N ALA A 258 -26.12 35.49 -33.48
CA ALA A 258 -26.87 34.68 -32.53
C ALA A 258 -28.19 34.16 -33.16
N ILE A 259 -28.26 32.87 -33.40
CA ILE A 259 -29.50 32.16 -33.79
C ILE A 259 -30.49 32.15 -32.59
N PRO A 260 -31.81 32.34 -32.81
CA PRO A 260 -32.78 32.24 -31.72
C PRO A 260 -32.70 30.95 -30.94
N GLY A 261 -32.66 31.05 -29.61
CA GLY A 261 -32.52 29.88 -28.67
C GLY A 261 -31.11 29.40 -28.42
N TRP A 262 -30.12 29.66 -29.30
CA TRP A 262 -28.74 29.19 -29.12
C TRP A 262 -28.09 29.69 -27.82
N ALA A 263 -28.16 31.00 -27.60
CA ALA A 263 -27.52 31.62 -26.43
C ALA A 263 -28.05 31.09 -25.11
N SER A 264 -29.36 30.81 -25.00
CA SER A 264 -29.97 30.23 -23.80
C SER A 264 -29.48 28.80 -23.53
N GLY A 265 -29.38 27.98 -24.59
CA GLY A 265 -28.89 26.60 -24.49
C GLY A 265 -27.41 26.54 -24.04
N VAL A 266 -26.54 27.33 -24.67
CA VAL A 266 -25.12 27.42 -24.34
C VAL A 266 -24.92 27.96 -22.92
N ALA A 267 -25.56 29.08 -22.58
CA ALA A 267 -25.45 29.68 -21.25
C ALA A 267 -25.98 28.74 -20.15
N GLY A 268 -27.10 28.05 -20.42
CA GLY A 268 -27.65 27.04 -19.49
C GLY A 268 -26.67 25.88 -19.24
N THR A 269 -26.10 25.30 -20.31
CA THR A 269 -25.11 24.22 -20.19
C THR A 269 -23.87 24.67 -19.42
N LEU A 270 -23.30 25.83 -19.75
CA LEU A 270 -22.15 26.39 -19.07
C LEU A 270 -22.43 26.72 -17.59
N SER A 271 -23.67 27.15 -17.29
CA SER A 271 -24.09 27.39 -15.88
C SER A 271 -24.12 26.10 -15.07
N VAL A 272 -24.62 24.99 -15.66
CA VAL A 272 -24.58 23.68 -15.01
C VAL A 272 -23.13 23.20 -14.76
N LEU A 273 -22.27 23.36 -15.78
CA LEU A 273 -20.84 23.03 -15.65
C LEU A 273 -20.14 23.88 -14.58
N LEU A 274 -20.43 25.17 -14.52
CA LEU A 274 -19.92 26.09 -13.53
C LEU A 274 -20.33 25.64 -12.12
N PHE A 275 -21.62 25.36 -11.94
CA PHE A 275 -22.16 24.90 -10.66
C PHE A 275 -21.51 23.56 -10.20
N GLN A 276 -21.38 22.60 -11.10
CA GLN A 276 -20.71 21.33 -10.82
C GLN A 276 -19.22 21.50 -10.48
N ALA A 277 -18.52 22.39 -11.20
CA ALA A 277 -17.11 22.69 -10.96
C ALA A 277 -16.87 23.33 -9.58
N VAL A 278 -17.84 24.00 -9.00
CA VAL A 278 -17.75 24.59 -7.65
C VAL A 278 -18.16 23.56 -6.58
N ILE A 279 -19.30 22.92 -6.73
CA ILE A 279 -19.88 22.06 -5.69
C ILE A 279 -19.11 20.75 -5.50
N THR A 280 -18.73 20.07 -6.59
CA THR A 280 -18.07 18.77 -6.49
C THR A 280 -16.76 18.82 -5.67
N PRO A 281 -15.81 19.73 -5.96
CA PRO A 281 -14.60 19.82 -5.13
C PRO A 281 -14.87 20.36 -3.73
N ALA A 282 -15.88 21.23 -3.54
CA ALA A 282 -16.24 21.72 -2.22
C ALA A 282 -16.69 20.58 -1.29
N ILE A 283 -17.56 19.68 -1.78
CA ILE A 283 -17.98 18.49 -1.06
C ILE A 283 -16.77 17.59 -0.75
N GLY A 284 -15.91 17.33 -1.74
CA GLY A 284 -14.72 16.49 -1.56
C GLY A 284 -13.75 17.06 -0.52
N LEU A 285 -13.48 18.37 -0.55
CA LEU A 285 -12.65 19.05 0.44
C LEU A 285 -13.29 19.02 1.83
N PHE A 286 -14.61 19.23 1.92
CA PHE A 286 -15.33 19.11 3.18
C PHE A 286 -15.19 17.71 3.79
N VAL A 287 -15.34 16.63 3.00
CA VAL A 287 -15.14 15.25 3.45
C VAL A 287 -13.71 15.05 3.96
N VAL A 288 -12.69 15.50 3.21
CA VAL A 288 -11.29 15.36 3.63
C VAL A 288 -11.00 16.14 4.91
N LEU A 289 -11.56 17.35 5.05
CA LEU A 289 -11.38 18.16 6.26
C LEU A 289 -12.13 17.58 7.46
N SER A 290 -13.33 17.05 7.27
CA SER A 290 -14.10 16.43 8.35
C SER A 290 -13.40 15.19 8.92
N GLN A 291 -12.65 14.45 8.08
CA GLN A 291 -11.85 13.31 8.56
C GLN A 291 -10.71 13.72 9.52
N ARG A 292 -10.27 14.99 9.52
CA ARG A 292 -9.25 15.46 10.47
C ARG A 292 -9.76 15.59 11.91
N THR A 293 -11.08 15.70 12.09
CA THR A 293 -11.72 15.79 13.40
C THR A 293 -12.15 14.42 13.93
N THR A 294 -12.12 13.37 13.09
CA THR A 294 -12.43 12.00 13.51
C THR A 294 -11.17 11.29 14.01
N ARG A 295 -11.34 10.38 14.98
CA ARG A 295 -10.22 9.56 15.47
C ARG A 295 -9.65 8.73 14.32
N THR A 296 -8.39 8.98 14.01
CA THR A 296 -7.66 8.20 13.01
C THR A 296 -7.07 6.95 13.66
N VAL A 297 -7.27 5.79 13.04
CA VAL A 297 -6.61 4.54 13.46
C VAL A 297 -5.12 4.66 13.19
N VAL A 298 -4.32 4.61 14.25
CA VAL A 298 -2.85 4.61 14.18
C VAL A 298 -2.37 3.21 14.56
N PRO A 299 -1.76 2.44 13.65
CA PRO A 299 -1.39 1.06 13.91
C PRO A 299 -0.61 0.87 15.21
N LEU A 300 0.33 1.76 15.51
CA LEU A 300 1.12 1.72 16.75
C LEU A 300 0.29 1.58 18.04
N HIS A 301 -0.91 2.18 18.05
CA HIS A 301 -1.77 2.22 19.25
C HIS A 301 -2.98 1.30 19.16
N ASP A 302 -3.44 1.01 17.95
CA ASP A 302 -4.72 0.35 17.74
C ASP A 302 -4.57 -1.12 17.31
N ALA A 303 -3.38 -1.56 16.88
CA ALA A 303 -3.17 -2.91 16.34
C ALA A 303 -3.54 -4.02 17.34
N ALA A 304 -3.25 -3.84 18.63
CA ALA A 304 -3.54 -4.82 19.67
C ALA A 304 -5.03 -5.18 19.75
N ASN A 305 -5.93 -4.26 19.40
CA ASN A 305 -7.39 -4.48 19.45
C ASN A 305 -7.86 -5.50 18.38
N PHE A 306 -7.03 -5.81 17.39
CA PHE A 306 -7.34 -6.75 16.31
C PHE A 306 -6.70 -8.12 16.51
N VAL A 307 -5.81 -8.27 17.50
CA VAL A 307 -5.12 -9.53 17.78
C VAL A 307 -5.99 -10.38 18.71
N GLU A 308 -6.41 -11.56 18.24
CA GLU A 308 -7.15 -12.55 19.03
C GLU A 308 -6.19 -13.38 19.88
N SER A 309 -5.10 -13.87 19.26
CA SER A 309 -4.13 -14.72 19.95
C SER A 309 -2.76 -14.67 19.25
N VAL A 310 -1.71 -14.96 20.03
CA VAL A 310 -0.36 -15.16 19.54
C VAL A 310 0.09 -16.56 19.97
N ARG A 311 0.41 -17.41 19.00
CA ARG A 311 0.91 -18.77 19.23
C ARG A 311 2.38 -18.85 18.83
N VAL A 312 3.26 -19.15 19.78
CA VAL A 312 4.65 -19.53 19.47
C VAL A 312 4.63 -20.98 18.99
N VAL A 313 5.14 -21.22 17.80
CA VAL A 313 5.21 -22.55 17.18
C VAL A 313 6.54 -23.22 17.56
N TYR A 314 7.63 -22.52 17.40
CA TYR A 314 8.95 -22.88 17.89
C TYR A 314 9.79 -21.64 18.19
N ASP A 315 10.76 -21.79 19.09
CA ASP A 315 11.74 -20.77 19.40
C ASP A 315 13.06 -21.48 19.70
N THR A 316 14.05 -21.30 18.82
CA THR A 316 15.40 -21.88 18.98
C THR A 316 16.40 -20.87 19.55
N SER A 317 15.92 -19.74 20.07
CA SER A 317 16.79 -18.71 20.65
C SER A 317 17.39 -19.10 22.01
N GLU A 318 16.85 -20.15 22.65
CA GLU A 318 17.25 -20.64 23.94
C GLU A 318 18.23 -21.83 23.90
N VAL A 319 18.68 -22.26 22.72
CA VAL A 319 19.63 -23.37 22.55
C VAL A 319 21.01 -22.88 22.13
#